data_63c1a5c720bb1a3f063629924f59fc49
#
_entry.id   63c1a5c720bb1a3f063629924f59fc49
#
_cell.length_a   1.000
_cell.length_b   1.000
_cell.length_c   1.000
_cell.angle_alpha   90.00
_cell.angle_beta   90.00
_cell.angle_gamma   90.00
#
_symmetry.space_group_name_H-M   'P 1'
#
loop_
_entity.id
_entity.type
_entity.pdbx_description
1 polymer ?
#
loop_
_entity_poly.entity_id
_entity_poly.type
_entity_poly.pdbx_seq_one_letter_code
_entity_poly.pdbx_strand_id
1 'polypeptide(L)'
;MNIIKRIIQNVFRYRLTACFFIIGQLIMYVTIFGALGIYNKAYQKEADRLAALYKNRIEMSVVSLNKSDILSACTDGVTEGNIRAKKVGLYYTERKSSTVAPEIILAVNEELPYVMESGRIPGTSEEDYGKRLVALGRSQYRYAYEENGKHYVTFENETYEVTGIIGNEGSDYSDNMIVFDNRCLGDNVRKSVNELKEYTIMIDSNTTELNDTYEKVYNNVYGADINCV
;
A
#
# COMPACT_ATOMS: atom_id res chain seq x y z
N MET A 1 15.30 62.79 1.33
CA MET A 1 13.87 62.61 0.91
C MET A 1 13.53 61.14 0.98
N ASN A 2 12.62 60.74 1.88
CA ASN A 2 12.38 59.35 2.26
C ASN A 2 11.94 58.48 1.07
N ILE A 3 12.61 57.36 0.86
CA ILE A 3 12.33 56.35 -0.16
C ILE A 3 10.84 55.94 -0.12
N ILE A 4 10.27 55.81 1.09
CA ILE A 4 8.86 55.51 1.34
C ILE A 4 7.95 56.53 0.69
N LYS A 5 8.26 57.84 0.78
CA LYS A 5 7.45 58.93 0.20
C LYS A 5 7.42 58.86 -1.33
N ARG A 6 8.57 58.46 -1.95
CA ARG A 6 8.64 58.22 -3.41
C ARG A 6 7.84 56.99 -3.86
N ILE A 7 7.88 55.93 -3.10
CA ILE A 7 7.08 54.70 -3.39
C ILE A 7 5.58 55.06 -3.34
N ILE A 8 5.16 55.72 -2.27
CA ILE A 8 3.76 56.14 -2.11
C ILE A 8 3.33 57.06 -3.25
N GLN A 9 4.13 58.06 -3.63
CA GLN A 9 3.81 58.95 -4.76
C GLN A 9 3.75 58.22 -6.10
N ASN A 10 4.58 57.23 -6.34
CA ASN A 10 4.52 56.38 -7.55
C ASN A 10 3.27 55.48 -7.57
N VAL A 11 2.89 54.87 -6.46
CA VAL A 11 1.65 54.08 -6.34
C VAL A 11 0.41 54.95 -6.64
N PHE A 12 0.39 56.19 -6.13
CA PHE A 12 -0.71 57.12 -6.43
C PHE A 12 -0.72 57.63 -7.88
N ARG A 13 0.45 57.71 -8.54
CA ARG A 13 0.56 58.11 -9.96
C ARG A 13 0.12 57.04 -10.91
N TYR A 14 0.31 55.76 -10.54
CA TYR A 14 -0.07 54.60 -11.35
C TYR A 14 -1.15 53.76 -10.67
N ARG A 15 -2.17 54.43 -10.13
CA ARG A 15 -3.27 53.81 -9.35
C ARG A 15 -3.83 52.56 -9.99
N LEU A 16 -4.11 52.61 -11.28
CA LEU A 16 -4.76 51.54 -12.02
C LEU A 16 -3.84 50.29 -12.15
N THR A 17 -2.57 50.51 -12.46
CA THR A 17 -1.57 49.43 -12.53
C THR A 17 -1.31 48.82 -11.17
N ALA A 18 -1.22 49.63 -10.10
CA ALA A 18 -1.03 49.13 -8.74
C ALA A 18 -2.24 48.30 -8.27
N CYS A 19 -3.48 48.77 -8.58
CA CYS A 19 -4.68 47.98 -8.27
C CYS A 19 -4.69 46.62 -8.98
N PHE A 20 -4.38 46.58 -10.27
CA PHE A 20 -4.31 45.29 -11.01
C PHE A 20 -3.26 44.35 -10.44
N PHE A 21 -2.10 44.88 -10.07
CA PHE A 21 -1.03 44.09 -9.47
C PHE A 21 -1.45 43.49 -8.10
N ILE A 22 -2.07 44.30 -7.23
CA ILE A 22 -2.57 43.85 -5.92
C ILE A 22 -3.68 42.80 -6.10
N ILE A 23 -4.64 43.05 -7.00
CA ILE A 23 -5.70 42.09 -7.27
C ILE A 23 -5.14 40.79 -7.83
N GLY A 24 -4.22 40.85 -8.77
CA GLY A 24 -3.55 39.67 -9.32
C GLY A 24 -2.83 38.83 -8.27
N GLN A 25 -2.10 39.47 -7.36
CA GLN A 25 -1.45 38.79 -6.24
C GLN A 25 -2.47 38.17 -5.27
N LEU A 26 -3.55 38.87 -4.98
CA LEU A 26 -4.62 38.38 -4.10
C LEU A 26 -5.29 37.14 -4.68
N ILE A 27 -5.61 37.15 -5.99
CA ILE A 27 -6.17 36.00 -6.70
C ILE A 27 -5.18 34.82 -6.64
N MET A 28 -3.89 35.05 -6.90
CA MET A 28 -2.86 34.03 -6.84
C MET A 28 -2.78 33.38 -5.46
N TYR A 29 -2.74 34.18 -4.38
CA TYR A 29 -2.73 33.66 -3.02
C TYR A 29 -3.98 32.84 -2.69
N VAL A 30 -5.18 33.36 -3.01
CA VAL A 30 -6.44 32.64 -2.77
C VAL A 30 -6.45 31.30 -3.51
N THR A 31 -5.95 31.28 -4.75
CA THR A 31 -5.89 30.04 -5.56
C THR A 31 -4.92 29.03 -4.94
N ILE A 32 -3.72 29.47 -4.56
CA ILE A 32 -2.69 28.56 -3.96
C ILE A 32 -3.17 28.05 -2.60
N PHE A 33 -3.63 28.92 -1.71
CA PHE A 33 -4.09 28.49 -0.38
C PHE A 33 -5.37 27.66 -0.45
N GLY A 34 -6.27 27.97 -1.39
CA GLY A 34 -7.46 27.17 -1.64
C GLY A 34 -7.11 25.76 -2.13
N ALA A 35 -6.21 25.65 -3.09
CA ALA A 35 -5.74 24.37 -3.60
C ALA A 35 -5.04 23.54 -2.51
N LEU A 36 -4.15 24.16 -1.73
CA LEU A 36 -3.47 23.49 -0.59
C LEU A 36 -4.48 23.06 0.49
N GLY A 37 -5.49 23.87 0.77
CA GLY A 37 -6.53 23.52 1.73
C GLY A 37 -7.36 22.32 1.30
N ILE A 38 -7.72 22.26 0.02
CA ILE A 38 -8.46 21.11 -0.55
C ILE A 38 -7.59 19.84 -0.51
N TYR A 39 -6.33 19.97 -0.93
CA TYR A 39 -5.37 18.85 -0.91
C TYR A 39 -5.17 18.31 0.51
N ASN A 40 -4.89 19.17 1.48
CA ASN A 40 -4.71 18.76 2.88
C ASN A 40 -5.96 18.11 3.45
N LYS A 41 -7.14 18.63 3.14
CA LYS A 41 -8.41 18.06 3.62
C LYS A 41 -8.67 16.68 3.03
N ALA A 42 -8.38 16.46 1.74
CA ALA A 42 -8.51 15.17 1.10
C ALA A 42 -7.52 14.16 1.68
N TYR A 43 -6.26 14.58 1.88
CA TYR A 43 -5.22 13.76 2.48
C TYR A 43 -5.55 13.37 3.93
N GLN A 44 -5.99 14.32 4.76
CA GLN A 44 -6.40 14.03 6.14
C GLN A 44 -7.59 13.09 6.21
N LYS A 45 -8.60 13.28 5.35
CA LYS A 45 -9.76 12.39 5.29
C LYS A 45 -9.37 10.94 4.98
N GLU A 46 -8.43 10.74 4.06
CA GLU A 46 -7.95 9.40 3.73
C GLU A 46 -7.08 8.80 4.85
N ALA A 47 -6.20 9.60 5.45
CA ALA A 47 -5.41 9.18 6.59
C ALA A 47 -6.29 8.81 7.80
N ASP A 48 -7.32 9.61 8.10
CA ASP A 48 -8.28 9.33 9.16
C ASP A 48 -9.09 8.05 8.88
N ARG A 49 -9.45 7.82 7.61
CA ARG A 49 -10.14 6.60 7.19
C ARG A 49 -9.28 5.36 7.41
N LEU A 50 -8.02 5.41 7.00
CA LEU A 50 -7.07 4.31 7.21
C LEU A 50 -6.79 4.07 8.69
N ALA A 51 -6.64 5.14 9.48
CA ALA A 51 -6.46 5.04 10.92
C ALA A 51 -7.69 4.50 11.66
N ALA A 52 -8.90 4.76 11.13
CA ALA A 52 -10.14 4.26 11.72
C ALA A 52 -10.39 2.78 11.44
N LEU A 53 -9.90 2.26 10.29
CA LEU A 53 -10.04 0.85 9.93
C LEU A 53 -9.22 -0.06 10.85
N TYR A 54 -8.00 0.37 11.23
CA TYR A 54 -7.10 -0.42 12.07
C TYR A 54 -6.56 0.44 13.21
N LYS A 55 -7.27 0.43 14.34
CA LYS A 55 -6.88 1.18 15.54
C LYS A 55 -5.64 0.60 16.19
N ASN A 56 -5.47 -0.72 16.10
CA ASN A 56 -4.39 -1.46 16.73
C ASN A 56 -3.61 -2.20 15.64
N ARG A 57 -2.30 -1.98 15.65
CA ARG A 57 -1.37 -2.66 14.74
C ARG A 57 -0.10 -3.03 15.50
N ILE A 58 0.37 -4.24 15.26
CA ILE A 58 1.69 -4.68 15.70
C ILE A 58 2.50 -5.02 14.45
N GLU A 59 3.73 -4.53 14.40
CA GLU A 59 4.70 -4.92 13.37
C GLU A 59 5.79 -5.74 14.02
N MET A 60 6.08 -6.90 13.43
CA MET A 60 7.09 -7.82 13.90
C MET A 60 8.11 -8.05 12.78
N SER A 61 9.37 -7.73 13.05
CA SER A 61 10.46 -8.09 12.15
C SER A 61 10.84 -9.54 12.40
N VAL A 62 10.88 -10.32 11.34
CA VAL A 62 11.19 -11.75 11.38
C VAL A 62 12.46 -12.01 10.60
N VAL A 63 13.43 -12.67 11.25
CA VAL A 63 14.67 -13.12 10.62
C VAL A 63 14.62 -14.64 10.55
N SER A 64 14.57 -15.18 9.34
CA SER A 64 14.60 -16.63 9.12
C SER A 64 16.03 -17.14 9.21
N LEU A 65 16.28 -18.05 10.13
CA LEU A 65 17.56 -18.77 10.23
C LEU A 65 17.56 -20.07 9.42
N ASN A 66 16.41 -20.65 9.17
CA ASN A 66 16.22 -21.91 8.46
C ASN A 66 15.16 -21.78 7.36
N LYS A 67 15.13 -22.74 6.43
CA LYS A 67 14.22 -22.77 5.27
C LYS A 67 12.81 -23.29 5.60
N SER A 68 12.25 -22.93 6.74
CA SER A 68 10.87 -23.29 7.08
C SER A 68 9.87 -22.47 6.28
N ASP A 69 8.67 -23.01 6.04
CA ASP A 69 7.58 -22.28 5.40
C ASP A 69 6.97 -21.28 6.39
N ILE A 70 7.55 -20.08 6.40
CA ILE A 70 7.15 -19.00 7.31
C ILE A 70 5.74 -18.52 7.04
N LEU A 71 5.29 -18.59 5.79
CA LEU A 71 3.95 -18.15 5.43
C LEU A 71 2.90 -19.06 6.08
N SER A 72 3.17 -20.37 6.14
CA SER A 72 2.30 -21.31 6.85
C SER A 72 2.38 -21.14 8.36
N ALA A 73 3.58 -20.95 8.91
CA ALA A 73 3.76 -20.76 10.37
C ALA A 73 2.98 -19.56 10.91
N CYS A 74 2.85 -18.47 10.12
CA CYS A 74 2.10 -17.29 10.53
C CYS A 74 0.58 -17.49 10.54
N THR A 75 0.03 -18.46 9.80
CA THR A 75 -1.43 -18.60 9.64
C THR A 75 -2.06 -19.56 10.65
N ASP A 76 -1.25 -20.46 11.24
CA ASP A 76 -1.77 -21.48 12.15
C ASP A 76 -2.33 -20.87 13.43
N GLY A 77 -3.59 -21.16 13.71
CA GLY A 77 -4.27 -20.75 14.94
C GLY A 77 -4.73 -19.30 15.00
N VAL A 78 -4.62 -18.56 13.89
CA VAL A 78 -5.14 -17.18 13.81
C VAL A 78 -6.63 -17.21 13.54
N THR A 79 -7.40 -16.67 14.45
CA THR A 79 -8.88 -16.61 14.38
C THR A 79 -9.42 -15.20 14.20
N GLU A 80 -8.61 -14.18 14.45
CA GLU A 80 -9.03 -12.79 14.43
C GLU A 80 -7.96 -11.86 13.83
N GLY A 81 -8.42 -10.78 13.20
CA GLY A 81 -7.58 -9.78 12.58
C GLY A 81 -7.00 -10.15 11.22
N ASN A 82 -6.18 -9.28 10.71
CA ASN A 82 -5.49 -9.45 9.44
C ASN A 82 -4.00 -9.66 9.68
N ILE A 83 -3.42 -10.64 9.01
CA ILE A 83 -1.98 -10.87 8.99
C ILE A 83 -1.48 -10.65 7.58
N ARG A 84 -0.47 -9.81 7.47
CA ARG A 84 0.14 -9.45 6.19
C ARG A 84 1.65 -9.49 6.32
N ALA A 85 2.33 -9.99 5.30
CA ALA A 85 3.78 -9.94 5.22
C ALA A 85 4.21 -8.98 4.10
N LYS A 86 5.18 -8.12 4.41
CA LYS A 86 5.87 -7.28 3.42
C LYS A 86 7.20 -7.90 3.09
N LYS A 87 7.47 -7.98 1.80
CA LYS A 87 8.72 -8.48 1.28
C LYS A 87 9.37 -7.46 0.34
N VAL A 88 10.67 -7.35 0.42
CA VAL A 88 11.47 -6.62 -0.57
C VAL A 88 12.09 -7.65 -1.52
N GLY A 89 11.89 -7.51 -2.84
CA GLY A 89 12.70 -8.20 -3.83
C GLY A 89 12.05 -9.28 -4.69
N LEU A 90 10.76 -9.17 -5.03
CA LEU A 90 10.25 -9.88 -6.21
C LEU A 90 10.64 -9.17 -7.50
N TYR A 91 10.90 -9.92 -8.54
CA TYR A 91 11.24 -9.39 -9.86
C TYR A 91 10.13 -9.68 -10.86
N TYR A 92 9.80 -8.69 -11.68
CA TYR A 92 9.07 -8.97 -12.91
C TYR A 92 9.97 -9.78 -13.83
N THR A 93 9.44 -10.86 -14.40
CA THR A 93 10.22 -11.75 -15.27
C THR A 93 10.85 -11.04 -16.46
N GLU A 94 10.12 -10.10 -17.04
CA GLU A 94 10.56 -9.34 -18.22
C GLU A 94 11.55 -8.20 -17.91
N ARG A 95 11.69 -7.84 -16.63
CA ARG A 95 12.54 -6.73 -16.18
C ARG A 95 13.32 -7.09 -14.92
N LYS A 96 14.44 -7.76 -15.11
CA LYS A 96 15.36 -8.16 -14.03
C LYS A 96 15.88 -7.02 -13.14
N SER A 97 15.63 -5.76 -13.51
CA SER A 97 16.06 -4.57 -12.74
C SER A 97 14.96 -3.93 -11.90
N SER A 98 13.71 -4.39 -11.99
CA SER A 98 12.58 -3.81 -11.25
C SER A 98 12.26 -4.64 -10.03
N THR A 99 12.80 -4.26 -8.90
CA THR A 99 12.46 -4.83 -7.60
C THR A 99 11.12 -4.27 -7.14
N VAL A 100 10.20 -5.14 -6.78
CA VAL A 100 8.92 -4.78 -6.19
C VAL A 100 8.81 -5.36 -4.78
N ALA A 101 8.12 -4.66 -3.92
CA ALA A 101 7.86 -5.07 -2.54
C ALA A 101 6.38 -5.50 -2.41
N PRO A 102 6.04 -6.75 -2.69
CA PRO A 102 4.67 -7.22 -2.55
C PRO A 102 4.28 -7.32 -1.10
N GLU A 103 2.99 -7.14 -0.86
CA GLU A 103 2.33 -7.48 0.37
C GLU A 103 1.59 -8.80 0.19
N ILE A 104 1.77 -9.73 1.10
CA ILE A 104 1.14 -11.05 1.06
C ILE A 104 0.15 -11.14 2.22
N ILE A 105 -1.12 -11.34 1.90
CA ILE A 105 -2.16 -11.59 2.87
C ILE A 105 -2.03 -13.03 3.32
N LEU A 106 -1.77 -13.24 4.59
CA LEU A 106 -1.61 -14.57 5.19
C LEU A 106 -2.92 -15.08 5.80
N ALA A 107 -3.63 -14.22 6.53
CA ALA A 107 -4.96 -14.51 7.08
C ALA A 107 -5.79 -13.23 7.07
N VAL A 108 -7.06 -13.35 6.70
CA VAL A 108 -7.99 -12.21 6.61
C VAL A 108 -9.30 -12.60 7.28
N ASN A 109 -9.61 -11.97 8.41
CA ASN A 109 -10.84 -12.16 9.17
C ASN A 109 -11.64 -10.85 9.30
N GLU A 110 -11.07 -9.73 8.84
CA GLU A 110 -11.66 -8.41 8.84
C GLU A 110 -11.47 -7.75 7.47
N GLU A 111 -12.19 -6.67 7.23
CA GLU A 111 -12.05 -5.88 6.00
C GLU A 111 -10.64 -5.28 5.89
N LEU A 112 -10.03 -5.45 4.73
CA LEU A 112 -8.71 -4.88 4.45
C LEU A 112 -8.82 -3.40 4.06
N PRO A 113 -7.84 -2.55 4.44
CA PRO A 113 -7.88 -1.10 4.21
C PRO A 113 -7.59 -0.69 2.76
N TYR A 114 -7.75 -1.59 1.81
CA TYR A 114 -7.50 -1.29 0.41
C TYR A 114 -8.70 -0.64 -0.26
N VAL A 115 -8.47 0.50 -0.87
CA VAL A 115 -9.44 1.11 -1.77
C VAL A 115 -9.26 0.50 -3.15
N MET A 116 -10.29 -0.14 -3.65
CA MET A 116 -10.28 -0.72 -4.99
C MET A 116 -10.80 0.30 -6.00
N GLU A 117 -10.05 0.53 -7.06
CA GLU A 117 -10.53 1.25 -8.23
C GLU A 117 -11.44 0.34 -9.06
N SER A 118 -11.06 -0.92 -9.20
CA SER A 118 -11.87 -1.93 -9.87
C SER A 118 -11.54 -3.34 -9.38
N GLY A 119 -12.46 -4.27 -9.58
CA GLY A 119 -12.25 -5.67 -9.22
C GLY A 119 -12.23 -5.92 -7.70
N ARG A 120 -11.41 -6.87 -7.26
CA ARG A 120 -11.34 -7.33 -5.87
C ARG A 120 -9.95 -7.81 -5.46
N ILE A 121 -9.71 -7.92 -4.18
CA ILE A 121 -8.51 -8.57 -3.62
C ILE A 121 -8.60 -10.09 -3.86
N PRO A 122 -7.49 -10.78 -4.21
CA PRO A 122 -7.48 -12.24 -4.35
C PRO A 122 -7.73 -12.92 -3.00
N GLY A 123 -8.25 -14.15 -3.04
CA GLY A 123 -8.51 -14.99 -1.86
C GLY A 123 -9.78 -14.64 -1.08
N THR A 124 -10.61 -13.74 -1.58
CA THR A 124 -11.90 -13.40 -0.97
C THR A 124 -12.97 -14.47 -1.19
N SER A 125 -12.75 -15.43 -2.08
CA SER A 125 -13.61 -16.58 -2.36
C SER A 125 -12.78 -17.86 -2.32
N GLU A 126 -13.40 -18.97 -1.87
CA GLU A 126 -12.75 -20.29 -1.90
C GLU A 126 -12.43 -20.76 -3.33
N GLU A 127 -13.16 -20.26 -4.32
CA GLU A 127 -12.87 -20.53 -5.73
C GLU A 127 -11.52 -20.01 -6.21
N ASP A 128 -10.92 -19.07 -5.46
CA ASP A 128 -9.62 -18.49 -5.77
C ASP A 128 -8.46 -19.40 -5.36
N TYR A 129 -8.70 -20.28 -4.40
CA TYR A 129 -7.62 -21.08 -3.81
C TYR A 129 -6.96 -22.00 -4.84
N GLY A 130 -5.64 -22.00 -4.84
CA GLY A 130 -4.82 -22.71 -5.81
C GLY A 130 -4.72 -22.06 -7.20
N LYS A 131 -5.43 -20.97 -7.45
CA LYS A 131 -5.24 -20.16 -8.67
C LYS A 131 -4.16 -19.11 -8.42
N ARG A 132 -3.44 -18.73 -9.46
CA ARG A 132 -2.45 -17.67 -9.42
C ARG A 132 -3.12 -16.33 -9.66
N LEU A 133 -3.45 -15.62 -8.58
CA LEU A 133 -4.20 -14.38 -8.59
C LEU A 133 -3.43 -13.27 -7.89
N VAL A 134 -3.60 -12.02 -8.35
CA VAL A 134 -2.95 -10.83 -7.79
C VAL A 134 -3.83 -9.60 -7.95
N ALA A 135 -3.77 -8.68 -6.99
CA ALA A 135 -4.28 -7.32 -7.15
C ALA A 135 -3.10 -6.35 -7.27
N LEU A 136 -3.20 -5.39 -8.19
CA LEU A 136 -2.13 -4.46 -8.54
C LEU A 136 -2.55 -3.02 -8.25
N GLY A 137 -1.66 -2.22 -7.70
CA GLY A 137 -1.79 -0.77 -7.69
C GLY A 137 -1.69 -0.19 -9.10
N ARG A 138 -2.24 0.99 -9.33
CA ARG A 138 -2.31 1.64 -10.65
C ARG A 138 -0.97 1.74 -11.35
N SER A 139 0.11 2.09 -10.63
CA SER A 139 1.45 2.17 -11.21
C SER A 139 2.02 0.81 -11.61
N GLN A 140 1.58 -0.26 -10.98
CA GLN A 140 2.00 -1.62 -11.26
C GLN A 140 1.17 -2.24 -12.39
N TYR A 141 -0.09 -1.83 -12.53
CA TYR A 141 -0.99 -2.31 -13.58
C TYR A 141 -0.47 -2.05 -15.00
N ARG A 142 0.39 -1.04 -15.20
CA ARG A 142 1.07 -0.81 -16.50
C ARG A 142 1.94 -1.97 -16.99
N TYR A 143 2.27 -2.93 -16.13
CA TYR A 143 3.04 -4.12 -16.48
C TYR A 143 2.14 -5.32 -16.80
N ALA A 144 0.83 -5.18 -16.63
CA ALA A 144 -0.12 -6.18 -17.03
C ALA A 144 -0.31 -6.17 -18.57
N TYR A 145 -0.57 -7.34 -19.11
CA TYR A 145 -0.95 -7.53 -20.51
C TYR A 145 -2.32 -8.21 -20.58
N GLU A 146 -3.01 -7.99 -21.68
CA GLU A 146 -4.33 -8.56 -21.92
C GLU A 146 -4.24 -9.83 -22.77
N GLU A 147 -4.93 -10.89 -22.32
CA GLU A 147 -5.11 -12.12 -23.07
C GLU A 147 -6.51 -12.67 -22.81
N ASN A 148 -7.26 -12.97 -23.89
CA ASN A 148 -8.63 -13.51 -23.81
C ASN A 148 -9.60 -12.67 -22.96
N GLY A 149 -9.47 -11.35 -22.98
CA GLY A 149 -10.31 -10.44 -22.21
C GLY A 149 -10.02 -10.40 -20.71
N LYS A 150 -8.91 -10.95 -20.28
CA LYS A 150 -8.39 -10.89 -18.91
C LYS A 150 -7.00 -10.26 -18.88
N HIS A 151 -6.64 -9.70 -17.75
CA HIS A 151 -5.33 -9.09 -17.55
C HIS A 151 -4.42 -10.02 -16.74
N TYR A 152 -3.17 -10.10 -17.17
CA TYR A 152 -2.15 -10.97 -16.56
C TYR A 152 -0.86 -10.20 -16.32
N VAL A 153 -0.10 -10.67 -15.35
CA VAL A 153 1.25 -10.19 -15.05
C VAL A 153 2.14 -11.38 -14.69
N THR A 154 3.44 -11.30 -14.99
CA THR A 154 4.36 -12.41 -14.74
C THR A 154 5.40 -12.04 -13.69
N PHE A 155 5.41 -12.78 -12.57
CA PHE A 155 6.41 -12.70 -11.51
C PHE A 155 7.15 -14.01 -11.35
N GLU A 156 8.46 -13.97 -11.21
CA GLU A 156 9.31 -15.16 -10.99
C GLU A 156 9.04 -16.31 -11.98
N ASN A 157 8.77 -15.96 -13.25
CA ASN A 157 8.36 -16.86 -14.34
C ASN A 157 7.01 -17.56 -14.14
N GLU A 158 6.14 -17.02 -13.29
CA GLU A 158 4.78 -17.47 -13.12
C GLU A 158 3.79 -16.39 -13.50
N THR A 159 2.78 -16.76 -14.30
CA THR A 159 1.72 -15.86 -14.74
C THR A 159 0.58 -15.83 -13.74
N TYR A 160 0.19 -14.63 -13.35
CA TYR A 160 -0.90 -14.33 -12.43
C TYR A 160 -2.02 -13.58 -13.15
N GLU A 161 -3.26 -14.00 -12.95
CA GLU A 161 -4.44 -13.23 -13.38
C GLU A 161 -4.63 -12.04 -12.42
N VAL A 162 -4.83 -10.85 -12.98
CA VAL A 162 -5.10 -9.64 -12.20
C VAL A 162 -6.57 -9.57 -11.85
N THR A 163 -6.90 -9.69 -10.56
CA THR A 163 -8.28 -9.69 -10.07
C THR A 163 -8.81 -8.32 -9.73
N GLY A 164 -7.94 -7.34 -9.55
CA GLY A 164 -8.35 -5.99 -9.22
C GLY A 164 -7.23 -4.96 -9.30
N ILE A 165 -7.64 -3.70 -9.33
CA ILE A 165 -6.76 -2.54 -9.32
C ILE A 165 -6.96 -1.81 -8.00
N ILE A 166 -5.88 -1.64 -7.25
CA ILE A 166 -5.86 -0.92 -5.98
C ILE A 166 -5.53 0.55 -6.26
N GLY A 167 -6.33 1.46 -5.77
CA GLY A 167 -6.09 2.89 -5.92
C GLY A 167 -7.34 3.73 -5.74
N ASN A 168 -7.12 5.03 -5.61
CA ASN A 168 -8.16 6.05 -5.52
C ASN A 168 -7.72 7.26 -6.34
N GLU A 169 -8.63 7.90 -7.06
CA GLU A 169 -8.32 9.09 -7.89
C GLU A 169 -7.69 10.26 -7.10
N GLY A 170 -7.81 10.28 -5.78
CA GLY A 170 -7.29 11.34 -4.92
C GLY A 170 -5.98 11.04 -4.17
N SER A 171 -5.41 9.84 -4.33
CA SER A 171 -4.23 9.41 -3.55
C SER A 171 -3.37 8.44 -4.35
N ASP A 172 -2.06 8.63 -4.30
CA ASP A 172 -1.04 7.74 -4.89
C ASP A 172 -0.48 6.71 -3.87
N TYR A 173 -1.01 6.71 -2.65
CA TYR A 173 -0.51 5.88 -1.54
C TYR A 173 -0.44 4.39 -1.88
N SER A 174 -1.46 3.87 -2.57
CA SER A 174 -1.57 2.46 -2.93
C SER A 174 -1.15 2.14 -4.38
N ASP A 175 -0.71 3.12 -5.14
CA ASP A 175 -0.42 2.96 -6.58
C ASP A 175 0.73 1.98 -6.86
N ASN A 176 1.66 1.81 -5.92
CA ASN A 176 2.79 0.89 -6.03
C ASN A 176 2.57 -0.46 -5.35
N MET A 177 1.38 -0.70 -4.80
CA MET A 177 1.10 -1.94 -4.10
C MET A 177 0.99 -3.13 -5.06
N ILE A 178 1.40 -4.29 -4.59
CA ILE A 178 1.17 -5.59 -5.19
C ILE A 178 0.69 -6.48 -4.06
N VAL A 179 -0.51 -7.02 -4.18
CA VAL A 179 -1.15 -7.78 -3.12
C VAL A 179 -1.47 -9.17 -3.60
N PHE A 180 -0.93 -10.16 -2.91
CA PHE A 180 -1.23 -11.58 -3.08
C PHE A 180 -1.97 -12.11 -1.85
N ASP A 181 -2.80 -13.11 -2.05
CA ASP A 181 -3.22 -13.99 -0.96
C ASP A 181 -2.30 -15.22 -0.92
N ASN A 182 -1.94 -15.66 0.28
CA ASN A 182 -1.07 -16.83 0.47
C ASN A 182 -1.58 -18.10 -0.22
N ARG A 183 -2.90 -18.27 -0.28
CA ARG A 183 -3.59 -19.42 -0.91
C ARG A 183 -3.60 -19.35 -2.44
N CYS A 184 -3.24 -18.17 -3.00
CA CYS A 184 -3.20 -17.87 -4.43
C CYS A 184 -1.77 -17.74 -4.97
N LEU A 185 -0.75 -18.05 -4.17
CA LEU A 185 0.64 -18.01 -4.57
C LEU A 185 1.02 -19.23 -5.41
N GLY A 186 1.78 -19.01 -6.47
CA GLY A 186 2.49 -20.06 -7.19
C GLY A 186 3.78 -20.50 -6.47
N ASP A 187 4.32 -21.61 -6.88
CA ASP A 187 5.47 -22.26 -6.23
C ASP A 187 6.74 -21.42 -6.29
N ASN A 188 7.00 -20.74 -7.42
CA ASN A 188 8.19 -19.92 -7.58
C ASN A 188 8.16 -18.68 -6.69
N VAL A 189 7.03 -17.99 -6.64
CA VAL A 189 6.86 -16.82 -5.76
C VAL A 189 6.94 -17.25 -4.30
N ARG A 190 6.27 -18.34 -3.91
CA ARG A 190 6.35 -18.92 -2.56
C ARG A 190 7.79 -19.27 -2.18
N LYS A 191 8.52 -19.94 -3.08
CA LYS A 191 9.93 -20.27 -2.87
C LYS A 191 10.77 -19.01 -2.70
N SER A 192 10.63 -18.03 -3.60
CA SER A 192 11.33 -16.75 -3.48
C SER A 192 11.01 -16.03 -2.16
N VAL A 193 9.77 -16.11 -1.67
CA VAL A 193 9.37 -15.55 -0.36
C VAL A 193 10.10 -16.29 0.76
N ASN A 194 10.10 -17.62 0.77
CA ASN A 194 10.69 -18.42 1.83
C ASN A 194 12.24 -18.39 1.84
N GLU A 195 12.87 -18.02 0.72
CA GLU A 195 14.33 -17.86 0.63
C GLU A 195 14.84 -16.55 1.23
N LEU A 196 13.97 -15.61 1.54
CA LEU A 196 14.37 -14.38 2.20
C LEU A 196 14.75 -14.62 3.65
N LYS A 197 15.71 -13.80 4.08
CA LYS A 197 16.19 -13.82 5.46
C LYS A 197 15.39 -12.91 6.38
N GLU A 198 14.76 -11.90 5.82
CA GLU A 198 14.07 -10.87 6.60
C GLU A 198 12.72 -10.49 5.98
N TYR A 199 11.72 -10.37 6.82
CA TYR A 199 10.42 -9.78 6.45
C TYR A 199 9.78 -9.05 7.63
N THR A 200 8.82 -8.20 7.31
CA THR A 200 7.95 -7.58 8.30
C THR A 200 6.58 -8.22 8.26
N ILE A 201 6.16 -8.79 9.38
CA ILE A 201 4.80 -9.28 9.59
C ILE A 201 3.99 -8.15 10.24
N MET A 202 2.86 -7.83 9.65
CA MET A 202 1.91 -6.87 10.21
C MET A 202 0.68 -7.63 10.70
N ILE A 203 0.29 -7.37 11.94
CA ILE A 203 -0.93 -7.91 12.56
C ILE A 203 -1.82 -6.72 12.84
N ASP A 204 -2.96 -6.65 12.15
CA ASP A 204 -3.94 -5.57 12.29
C ASP A 204 -5.25 -6.14 12.83
N SER A 205 -5.84 -5.48 13.82
CA SER A 205 -7.17 -5.84 14.32
C SER A 205 -7.92 -4.62 14.87
N ASN A 206 -9.22 -4.62 14.70
CA ASN A 206 -10.12 -3.69 15.37
C ASN A 206 -10.57 -4.20 16.74
N THR A 207 -10.23 -5.43 17.09
CA THR A 207 -10.60 -6.07 18.36
C THR A 207 -9.57 -5.79 19.45
N THR A 208 -9.93 -6.11 20.70
CA THR A 208 -9.04 -6.03 21.87
C THR A 208 -8.08 -7.23 21.96
N GLU A 209 -8.25 -8.24 21.11
CA GLU A 209 -7.50 -9.50 21.17
C GLU A 209 -6.22 -9.51 20.32
N LEU A 210 -5.73 -8.32 19.96
CA LEU A 210 -4.52 -8.17 19.17
C LEU A 210 -3.31 -8.85 19.81
N ASN A 211 -3.17 -8.75 21.14
CA ASN A 211 -2.05 -9.35 21.88
C ASN A 211 -2.10 -10.88 21.81
N ASP A 212 -3.28 -11.48 21.92
CA ASP A 212 -3.44 -12.94 21.86
C ASP A 212 -3.08 -13.45 20.44
N THR A 213 -3.50 -12.72 19.42
CA THR A 213 -3.13 -13.02 18.02
C THR A 213 -1.61 -12.90 17.83
N TYR A 214 -1.00 -11.84 18.37
CA TYR A 214 0.45 -11.65 18.33
C TYR A 214 1.19 -12.81 19.01
N GLU A 215 0.79 -13.21 20.22
CA GLU A 215 1.43 -14.31 20.95
C GLU A 215 1.33 -15.64 20.18
N LYS A 216 0.19 -15.93 19.56
CA LYS A 216 0.02 -17.13 18.73
C LYS A 216 0.96 -17.09 17.52
N VAL A 217 0.99 -15.99 16.78
CA VAL A 217 1.89 -15.83 15.62
C VAL A 217 3.33 -15.93 16.06
N TYR A 218 3.72 -15.25 17.15
CA TYR A 218 5.07 -15.29 17.70
C TYR A 218 5.49 -16.73 18.04
N ASN A 219 4.65 -17.46 18.75
CA ASN A 219 4.96 -18.84 19.15
C ASN A 219 5.06 -19.78 17.94
N ASN A 220 4.19 -19.63 16.95
CA ASN A 220 4.24 -20.43 15.73
C ASN A 220 5.52 -20.14 14.92
N VAL A 221 5.86 -18.87 14.77
CA VAL A 221 7.05 -18.43 14.04
C VAL A 221 8.33 -18.85 14.79
N TYR A 222 8.37 -18.69 16.12
CA TYR A 222 9.49 -19.14 16.94
C TYR A 222 9.64 -20.65 16.93
N GLY A 223 8.53 -21.39 17.00
CA GLY A 223 8.53 -22.86 16.93
C GLY A 223 8.96 -23.42 15.56
N ALA A 224 8.95 -22.57 14.52
CA ALA A 224 9.43 -22.91 13.17
C ALA A 224 10.92 -22.57 12.94
N ASP A 225 11.73 -22.45 14.02
CA ASP A 225 13.15 -22.06 13.97
C ASP A 225 13.41 -20.66 13.38
N ILE A 226 12.55 -19.71 13.70
CA ILE A 226 12.64 -18.33 13.26
C ILE A 226 12.86 -17.45 14.49
N ASN A 227 13.78 -16.50 14.37
CA ASN A 227 13.98 -15.48 15.39
C ASN A 227 13.17 -14.25 15.06
N CYS A 228 12.39 -13.77 16.05
CA CYS A 228 11.72 -12.48 16.00
C CYS A 228 12.56 -11.44 16.74
N VAL A 229 12.72 -10.26 16.14
CA VAL A 229 13.48 -9.13 16.69
C VAL A 229 12.54 -7.95 16.93
#